data_9fb3b98037442189221e33b9a992e5b7
#
_entry.id   9fb3b98037442189221e33b9a992e5b7
#
_cell.length_a   1.000
_cell.length_b   1.000
_cell.length_c   1.000
_cell.angle_alpha   90.00
_cell.angle_beta   90.00
_cell.angle_gamma   90.00
#
_symmetry.space_group_name_H-M   'P 1'
#
loop_
_entity.id
_entity.type
_entity.pdbx_description
1 polymer ?
#
loop_
_entity_poly.entity_id
_entity_poly.type
_entity_poly.pdbx_seq_one_letter_code
_entity_poly.pdbx_strand_id
1 'polypeptide(L)'
;MLISPTYESCATFYVYNNSGSDSGNHVSAGDLQAASDLAATYSEILESNSVQTAVLNQLGGDRNITQAKLKRMVQVSVVSGTQIIKVVVSSSDPEFSCKVANAFIQVAPTEIVRITKAGGVEIVDRPTVPTEKTAPHTAFDTLIGAVIGIIIACIVIIVREVSDTTVYLTEDVSGVTVLGEIPKIEVPEGRYVYWKLTEGRADRYGNPAVQEKRPPDNP
;
A
#
# COMPACT_ATOMS: atom_id res chain seq x y z
N MET A 1 -11.50 -2.25 -3.96
CA MET A 1 -11.01 -3.61 -3.67
C MET A 1 -10.76 -3.66 -2.17
N LEU A 2 -11.55 -4.40 -1.42
CA LEU A 2 -11.35 -4.53 0.03
C LEU A 2 -10.22 -5.54 0.27
N ILE A 3 -9.07 -5.03 0.72
CA ILE A 3 -7.94 -5.86 1.12
C ILE A 3 -8.27 -6.43 2.50
N SER A 4 -8.28 -7.75 2.63
CA SER A 4 -8.54 -8.41 3.92
C SER A 4 -7.46 -8.03 4.94
N PRO A 5 -7.81 -7.78 6.21
CA PRO A 5 -6.83 -7.53 7.25
C PRO A 5 -5.92 -8.75 7.43
N THR A 6 -4.64 -8.50 7.70
CA THR A 6 -3.64 -9.53 7.97
C THR A 6 -3.13 -9.37 9.40
N TYR A 7 -3.07 -10.48 10.10
CA TYR A 7 -2.58 -10.58 11.47
C TYR A 7 -1.33 -11.42 11.50
N GLU A 8 -0.35 -11.00 12.29
CA GLU A 8 0.94 -11.67 12.40
C GLU A 8 1.18 -12.17 13.82
N SER A 9 1.56 -13.45 13.91
CA SER A 9 2.01 -14.06 15.15
C SER A 9 3.47 -14.47 15.00
N CYS A 10 4.30 -14.13 15.98
CA CYS A 10 5.74 -14.35 15.94
C CYS A 10 6.17 -15.35 17.02
N ALA A 11 7.04 -16.30 16.61
CA ALA A 11 7.79 -17.16 17.51
C ALA A 11 9.28 -16.86 17.37
N THR A 12 10.01 -16.80 18.47
CA THR A 12 11.43 -16.48 18.47
C THR A 12 12.21 -17.64 19.06
N PHE A 13 13.28 -18.06 18.37
CA PHE A 13 14.17 -19.14 18.76
C PHE A 13 15.60 -18.62 18.90
N TYR A 14 16.28 -19.10 19.92
CA TYR A 14 17.70 -18.92 20.11
C TYR A 14 18.44 -20.17 19.66
N VAL A 15 19.45 -20.02 18.82
CA VAL A 15 20.30 -21.14 18.36
C VAL A 15 21.50 -21.26 19.24
N TYR A 16 21.77 -22.47 19.70
CA TYR A 16 22.97 -22.79 20.44
C TYR A 16 23.74 -23.95 19.82
N ASN A 17 25.07 -23.88 19.93
CA ASN A 17 25.95 -24.94 19.51
C ASN A 17 26.38 -25.78 20.73
N ASN A 18 26.17 -27.06 20.67
CA ASN A 18 26.54 -27.97 21.75
C ASN A 18 27.95 -28.56 21.59
N SER A 19 28.77 -28.00 20.70
CA SER A 19 30.07 -28.56 20.31
C SER A 19 31.20 -28.28 21.32
N GLY A 20 30.90 -27.82 22.55
CA GLY A 20 31.94 -27.35 23.49
C GLY A 20 31.69 -27.52 24.95
N SER A 21 30.88 -28.47 25.42
CA SER A 21 30.54 -28.59 26.84
C SER A 21 31.64 -29.20 27.74
N ASP A 22 32.90 -29.28 27.30
CA ASP A 22 33.95 -29.92 28.11
C ASP A 22 35.07 -29.00 28.58
N SER A 23 34.95 -27.71 28.46
CA SER A 23 35.94 -26.77 28.98
C SER A 23 35.33 -25.43 29.39
N GLY A 24 34.93 -25.34 30.65
CA GLY A 24 34.85 -24.09 31.44
C GLY A 24 34.29 -22.85 30.73
N ASN A 25 33.04 -22.55 30.97
CA ASN A 25 32.35 -21.24 31.04
C ASN A 25 32.89 -20.00 30.26
N HIS A 26 33.62 -20.20 29.16
CA HIS A 26 34.09 -19.12 28.31
C HIS A 26 33.52 -19.29 26.89
N VAL A 27 32.45 -18.53 26.59
CA VAL A 27 31.95 -18.40 25.21
C VAL A 27 33.00 -17.63 24.42
N SER A 28 33.63 -18.29 23.45
CA SER A 28 34.59 -17.63 22.56
C SER A 28 33.89 -16.88 21.43
N ALA A 29 34.57 -15.90 20.85
CA ALA A 29 34.06 -15.23 19.64
C ALA A 29 33.82 -16.21 18.46
N GLY A 30 34.61 -17.30 18.43
CA GLY A 30 34.43 -18.36 17.43
C GLY A 30 33.12 -19.16 17.63
N ASP A 31 32.74 -19.39 18.91
CA ASP A 31 31.47 -20.08 19.20
C ASP A 31 30.25 -19.24 18.83
N LEU A 32 30.33 -17.93 19.03
CA LEU A 32 29.30 -16.98 18.60
C LEU A 32 29.15 -16.95 17.07
N GLN A 33 30.27 -16.93 16.35
CA GLN A 33 30.22 -16.95 14.88
C GLN A 33 29.67 -18.29 14.37
N ALA A 34 30.13 -19.40 14.92
CA ALA A 34 29.63 -20.72 14.57
C ALA A 34 28.12 -20.86 14.85
N ALA A 35 27.61 -20.30 15.94
CA ALA A 35 26.19 -20.33 16.25
C ALA A 35 25.38 -19.39 15.33
N SER A 36 25.96 -18.27 14.87
CA SER A 36 25.32 -17.42 13.86
C SER A 36 25.21 -18.11 12.50
N ASP A 37 26.24 -18.84 12.08
CA ASP A 37 26.24 -19.63 10.84
C ASP A 37 25.23 -20.81 10.91
N LEU A 38 25.10 -21.41 12.10
CA LEU A 38 24.08 -22.41 12.38
C LEU A 38 22.67 -21.81 12.30
N ALA A 39 22.46 -20.58 12.77
CA ALA A 39 21.16 -19.93 12.69
C ALA A 39 20.70 -19.76 11.24
N ALA A 40 21.60 -19.40 10.33
CA ALA A 40 21.30 -19.35 8.90
C ALA A 40 20.90 -20.73 8.35
N THR A 41 21.66 -21.78 8.70
CA THR A 41 21.34 -23.15 8.29
C THR A 41 20.00 -23.62 8.85
N TYR A 42 19.71 -23.29 10.12
CA TYR A 42 18.46 -23.70 10.76
C TYR A 42 17.25 -22.95 10.23
N SER A 43 17.41 -21.70 9.79
CA SER A 43 16.33 -20.99 9.11
C SER A 43 15.93 -21.68 7.80
N GLU A 44 16.87 -22.13 7.00
CA GLU A 44 16.63 -22.91 5.78
C GLU A 44 15.95 -24.25 6.09
N ILE A 45 16.37 -24.92 7.16
CA ILE A 45 15.73 -26.18 7.61
C ILE A 45 14.29 -25.95 8.01
N LEU A 46 13.98 -24.85 8.71
CA LEU A 46 12.63 -24.49 9.12
C LEU A 46 11.72 -24.19 7.93
N GLU A 47 12.26 -23.66 6.83
CA GLU A 47 11.53 -23.46 5.57
C GLU A 47 11.39 -24.71 4.72
N SER A 48 12.08 -25.81 5.08
CA SER A 48 12.09 -27.04 4.31
C SER A 48 10.71 -27.72 4.28
N ASN A 49 10.47 -28.50 3.22
CA ASN A 49 9.25 -29.28 3.07
C ASN A 49 9.06 -30.31 4.20
N SER A 50 10.14 -30.81 4.78
CA SER A 50 10.09 -31.78 5.87
C SER A 50 9.46 -31.17 7.12
N VAL A 51 9.95 -30.00 7.55
CA VAL A 51 9.42 -29.27 8.71
C VAL A 51 7.99 -28.80 8.46
N GLN A 52 7.69 -28.29 7.27
CA GLN A 52 6.34 -27.85 6.93
C GLN A 52 5.34 -29.03 6.97
N THR A 53 5.75 -30.20 6.51
CA THR A 53 4.89 -31.41 6.59
C THR A 53 4.66 -31.83 8.05
N ALA A 54 5.71 -31.77 8.88
CA ALA A 54 5.58 -32.05 10.30
C ALA A 54 4.65 -31.08 11.01
N VAL A 55 4.75 -29.76 10.68
CA VAL A 55 3.84 -28.73 11.19
C VAL A 55 2.39 -28.98 10.73
N LEU A 56 2.16 -29.36 9.48
CA LEU A 56 0.83 -29.70 9.00
C LEU A 56 0.23 -30.90 9.74
N ASN A 57 1.03 -31.91 10.00
CA ASN A 57 0.62 -33.09 10.78
C ASN A 57 0.25 -32.67 12.23
N GLN A 58 1.03 -31.78 12.84
CA GLN A 58 0.78 -31.25 14.18
C GLN A 58 -0.53 -30.43 14.24
N LEU A 59 -0.89 -29.74 13.14
CA LEU A 59 -2.15 -29.01 13.05
C LEU A 59 -3.39 -29.92 12.90
N GLY A 60 -3.21 -31.24 12.86
CA GLY A 60 -4.29 -32.22 12.85
C GLY A 60 -4.96 -32.41 11.49
N GLY A 61 -4.27 -32.11 10.40
CA GLY A 61 -4.77 -32.31 9.04
C GLY A 61 -6.01 -31.47 8.71
N ASP A 62 -6.06 -30.25 9.21
CA ASP A 62 -7.10 -29.27 8.86
C ASP A 62 -7.18 -29.21 7.33
N ARG A 63 -8.27 -29.74 6.74
CA ARG A 63 -8.41 -30.02 5.29
C ARG A 63 -8.28 -28.78 4.40
N ASN A 64 -8.24 -27.61 5.00
CA ASN A 64 -8.15 -26.32 4.30
C ASN A 64 -6.72 -25.79 4.16
N ILE A 65 -5.70 -26.48 4.71
CA ILE A 65 -4.32 -26.00 4.67
C ILE A 65 -3.49 -26.93 3.79
N THR A 66 -3.12 -26.41 2.63
CA THR A 66 -2.15 -27.04 1.74
C THR A 66 -0.74 -26.57 2.12
N GLN A 67 0.28 -27.40 1.91
CA GLN A 67 1.68 -27.04 2.10
C GLN A 67 2.05 -25.73 1.38
N ALA A 68 1.56 -25.52 0.15
CA ALA A 68 1.77 -24.28 -0.60
C ALA A 68 1.16 -23.04 0.09
N LYS A 69 0.03 -23.21 0.79
CA LYS A 69 -0.60 -22.13 1.56
C LYS A 69 0.22 -21.85 2.82
N LEU A 70 0.65 -22.90 3.54
CA LEU A 70 1.51 -22.74 4.72
C LEU A 70 2.80 -22.00 4.38
N LYS A 71 3.45 -22.37 3.27
CA LYS A 71 4.68 -21.72 2.80
C LYS A 71 4.52 -20.22 2.51
N ARG A 72 3.35 -19.79 2.06
CA ARG A 72 3.05 -18.38 1.81
C ARG A 72 2.74 -17.59 3.08
N MET A 73 2.29 -18.28 4.11
CA MET A 73 1.89 -17.69 5.39
C MET A 73 3.05 -17.55 6.36
N VAL A 74 4.10 -18.37 6.17
CA VAL A 74 5.23 -18.47 7.10
C VAL A 74 6.45 -17.81 6.48
N GLN A 75 7.06 -16.90 7.22
CA GLN A 75 8.34 -16.30 6.90
C GLN A 75 9.32 -16.58 8.04
N VAL A 76 10.45 -17.16 7.70
CA VAL A 76 11.55 -17.40 8.64
C VAL A 76 12.67 -16.41 8.34
N SER A 77 13.23 -15.80 9.37
CA SER A 77 14.33 -14.85 9.23
C SER A 77 15.28 -14.93 10.39
N VAL A 78 16.56 -14.73 10.11
CA VAL A 78 17.60 -14.59 11.15
C VAL A 78 17.78 -13.11 11.44
N VAL A 79 17.81 -12.75 12.72
CA VAL A 79 18.13 -11.38 13.15
C VAL A 79 19.62 -11.14 12.92
N SER A 80 19.95 -10.21 12.03
CA SER A 80 21.34 -9.93 11.61
C SER A 80 22.29 -9.75 12.78
N GLY A 81 23.42 -10.45 12.75
CA GLY A 81 24.44 -10.39 13.81
C GLY A 81 24.07 -11.08 15.11
N THR A 82 23.03 -11.89 15.13
CA THR A 82 22.58 -12.64 16.31
C THR A 82 22.34 -14.12 15.98
N GLN A 83 22.12 -14.91 17.01
CA GLN A 83 21.74 -16.33 16.94
C GLN A 83 20.22 -16.51 17.06
N ILE A 84 19.47 -15.47 16.72
CA ILE A 84 18.01 -15.46 16.89
C ILE A 84 17.34 -15.68 15.55
N ILE A 85 16.44 -16.67 15.50
CA ILE A 85 15.55 -16.94 14.38
C ILE A 85 14.15 -16.48 14.77
N LYS A 86 13.54 -15.71 13.89
CA LYS A 86 12.13 -15.32 13.98
C LYS A 86 11.32 -16.10 12.96
N VAL A 87 10.24 -16.72 13.42
CA VAL A 87 9.21 -17.34 12.58
C VAL A 87 7.96 -16.48 12.69
N VAL A 88 7.61 -15.80 11.61
CA VAL A 88 6.43 -14.95 11.51
C VAL A 88 5.37 -15.66 10.70
N VAL A 89 4.19 -15.78 11.25
CA VAL A 89 3.03 -16.39 10.58
C VAL A 89 1.98 -15.35 10.34
N SER A 90 1.68 -15.10 9.05
CA SER A 90 0.69 -14.12 8.61
C SER A 90 -0.59 -14.81 8.16
N SER A 91 -1.73 -14.40 8.71
CA SER A 91 -3.06 -14.94 8.36
C SER A 91 -4.13 -13.85 8.42
N SER A 92 -5.26 -14.09 7.75
CA SER A 92 -6.47 -13.29 7.94
C SER A 92 -7.21 -13.58 9.24
N ASP A 93 -6.89 -14.70 9.89
CA ASP A 93 -7.45 -15.11 11.18
C ASP A 93 -6.34 -15.06 12.25
N PRO A 94 -6.51 -14.23 13.31
CA PRO A 94 -5.52 -14.06 14.36
C PRO A 94 -5.30 -15.34 15.20
N GLU A 95 -6.37 -16.09 15.49
CA GLU A 95 -6.26 -17.32 16.25
C GLU A 95 -5.52 -18.40 15.45
N PHE A 96 -5.77 -18.44 14.14
CA PHE A 96 -5.12 -19.37 13.24
C PHE A 96 -3.63 -19.05 13.09
N SER A 97 -3.22 -17.77 12.97
CA SER A 97 -1.81 -17.39 12.91
C SER A 97 -1.05 -17.85 14.17
N CYS A 98 -1.66 -17.66 15.35
CA CYS A 98 -1.10 -18.11 16.62
C CYS A 98 -1.02 -19.64 16.71
N LYS A 99 -2.04 -20.35 16.24
CA LYS A 99 -2.07 -21.83 16.23
C LYS A 99 -0.95 -22.40 15.36
N VAL A 100 -0.72 -21.86 14.18
CA VAL A 100 0.36 -22.27 13.28
C VAL A 100 1.73 -21.95 13.90
N ALA A 101 1.93 -20.76 14.44
CA ALA A 101 3.18 -20.40 15.09
C ALA A 101 3.48 -21.28 16.31
N ASN A 102 2.48 -21.68 17.08
CA ASN A 102 2.61 -22.65 18.17
C ASN A 102 3.00 -24.06 17.66
N ALA A 103 2.49 -24.48 16.51
CA ALA A 103 2.88 -25.73 15.90
C ALA A 103 4.38 -25.73 15.51
N PHE A 104 4.89 -24.59 15.01
CA PHE A 104 6.32 -24.43 14.76
C PHE A 104 7.15 -24.55 16.04
N ILE A 105 6.71 -23.96 17.18
CA ILE A 105 7.38 -24.10 18.45
C ILE A 105 7.52 -25.55 18.90
N GLN A 106 6.51 -26.35 18.65
CA GLN A 106 6.51 -27.76 19.04
C GLN A 106 7.37 -28.63 18.12
N VAL A 107 7.35 -28.33 16.82
CA VAL A 107 8.01 -29.14 15.79
C VAL A 107 9.47 -28.75 15.60
N ALA A 108 9.81 -27.46 15.62
CA ALA A 108 11.12 -26.93 15.25
C ALA A 108 12.28 -27.55 16.07
N PRO A 109 12.24 -27.63 17.41
CA PRO A 109 13.35 -28.19 18.18
C PRO A 109 13.62 -29.67 17.83
N THR A 110 12.56 -30.44 17.69
CA THR A 110 12.67 -31.88 17.41
C THR A 110 13.21 -32.13 16.01
N GLU A 111 12.70 -31.41 15.00
CA GLU A 111 13.11 -31.59 13.60
C GLU A 111 14.53 -31.08 13.36
N ILE A 112 14.93 -29.96 13.95
CA ILE A 112 16.29 -29.44 13.84
C ILE A 112 17.27 -30.46 14.41
N VAL A 113 17.08 -30.94 15.65
CA VAL A 113 17.96 -31.95 16.27
C VAL A 113 17.97 -33.24 15.45
N ARG A 114 16.82 -33.67 14.92
CA ARG A 114 16.74 -34.87 14.08
C ARG A 114 17.58 -34.76 12.80
N ILE A 115 17.56 -33.61 12.17
CA ILE A 115 18.25 -33.36 10.88
C ILE A 115 19.73 -33.09 11.08
N THR A 116 20.08 -32.23 12.02
CA THR A 116 21.46 -31.75 12.20
C THR A 116 22.31 -32.63 13.09
N LYS A 117 21.68 -33.36 14.01
CA LYS A 117 22.34 -34.17 15.04
C LYS A 117 23.37 -33.41 15.89
N ALA A 118 23.35 -32.09 15.84
CA ALA A 118 24.27 -31.20 16.56
C ALA A 118 23.57 -29.92 16.95
N GLY A 119 23.86 -29.38 18.14
CA GLY A 119 23.27 -28.15 18.64
C GLY A 119 21.75 -28.28 18.82
N GLY A 120 21.07 -27.12 18.82
CA GLY A 120 19.63 -27.06 18.96
C GLY A 120 19.10 -25.64 18.97
N VAL A 121 17.79 -25.54 19.18
CA VAL A 121 17.11 -24.26 19.35
C VAL A 121 16.35 -24.25 20.67
N GLU A 122 16.34 -23.11 21.33
CA GLU A 122 15.55 -22.86 22.53
C GLU A 122 14.51 -21.78 22.24
N ILE A 123 13.34 -21.94 22.83
CA ILE A 123 12.24 -21.01 22.64
C ILE A 123 12.50 -19.77 23.50
N VAL A 124 12.60 -18.61 22.86
CA VAL A 124 12.74 -17.31 23.55
C VAL A 124 11.35 -16.72 23.79
N ASP A 125 10.61 -16.51 22.71
CA ASP A 125 9.28 -15.97 22.80
C ASP A 125 8.23 -16.93 22.23
N ARG A 126 7.13 -17.04 22.95
CA ARG A 126 5.97 -17.80 22.51
C ARG A 126 5.01 -16.90 21.73
N PRO A 127 4.39 -17.42 20.65
CA PRO A 127 3.41 -16.67 19.90
C PRO A 127 2.19 -16.33 20.74
N THR A 128 1.74 -15.11 20.57
CA THR A 128 0.49 -14.61 21.16
C THR A 128 -0.53 -14.34 20.05
N VAL A 129 -1.81 -14.37 20.41
CA VAL A 129 -2.87 -14.01 19.48
C VAL A 129 -2.76 -12.50 19.21
N PRO A 130 -2.52 -12.08 17.96
CA PRO A 130 -2.40 -10.66 17.64
C PRO A 130 -3.73 -9.94 17.82
N THR A 131 -3.73 -8.84 18.54
CA THR A 131 -4.90 -7.98 18.75
C THR A 131 -4.99 -6.88 17.70
N GLU A 132 -3.87 -6.54 17.08
CA GLU A 132 -3.79 -5.50 16.06
C GLU A 132 -3.51 -6.11 14.68
N LYS A 133 -4.10 -5.48 13.63
CA LYS A 133 -3.83 -5.86 12.25
C LYS A 133 -2.49 -5.27 11.80
N THR A 134 -1.65 -6.09 11.20
CA THR A 134 -0.34 -5.66 10.67
C THR A 134 -0.47 -5.01 9.29
N ALA A 135 -1.44 -5.44 8.47
CA ALA A 135 -1.67 -4.88 7.14
C ALA A 135 -3.18 -4.82 6.82
N PRO A 136 -3.64 -3.90 5.96
CA PRO A 136 -2.92 -2.83 5.29
C PRO A 136 -2.65 -1.61 6.21
N HIS A 137 -1.57 -0.89 5.95
CA HIS A 137 -1.28 0.40 6.60
C HIS A 137 -2.09 1.50 5.91
N THR A 138 -3.38 1.62 6.25
CA THR A 138 -4.34 2.50 5.56
C THR A 138 -3.89 3.95 5.44
N ALA A 139 -3.16 4.47 6.44
CA ALA A 139 -2.64 5.84 6.39
C ALA A 139 -1.57 6.01 5.31
N PHE A 140 -0.65 5.05 5.18
CA PHE A 140 0.42 5.07 4.17
C PHE A 140 -0.14 4.88 2.75
N ASP A 141 -1.06 3.94 2.58
CA ASP A 141 -1.70 3.66 1.29
C ASP A 141 -2.52 4.86 0.80
N THR A 142 -3.21 5.55 1.72
CA THR A 142 -3.96 6.77 1.41
C THR A 142 -3.03 7.93 1.02
N LEU A 143 -1.89 8.08 1.69
CA LEU A 143 -0.91 9.12 1.36
C LEU A 143 -0.33 8.90 -0.05
N ILE A 144 0.03 7.66 -0.38
CA ILE A 144 0.52 7.31 -1.73
C ILE A 144 -0.55 7.60 -2.78
N GLY A 145 -1.80 7.21 -2.52
CA GLY A 145 -2.92 7.50 -3.41
C GLY A 145 -3.15 8.99 -3.62
N ALA A 146 -3.03 9.81 -2.57
CA ALA A 146 -3.14 11.26 -2.66
C ALA A 146 -2.05 11.89 -3.53
N VAL A 147 -0.79 11.46 -3.36
CA VAL A 147 0.34 11.95 -4.17
C VAL A 147 0.14 11.62 -5.65
N ILE A 148 -0.24 10.38 -5.96
CA ILE A 148 -0.53 9.97 -7.34
C ILE A 148 -1.69 10.79 -7.92
N GLY A 149 -2.75 11.01 -7.13
CA GLY A 149 -3.90 11.83 -7.53
C GLY A 149 -3.51 13.28 -7.88
N ILE A 150 -2.64 13.90 -7.08
CA ILE A 150 -2.13 15.25 -7.35
C ILE A 150 -1.32 15.27 -8.65
N ILE A 151 -0.45 14.30 -8.89
CA ILE A 151 0.35 14.23 -10.13
C ILE A 151 -0.57 14.13 -11.35
N ILE A 152 -1.57 13.26 -11.31
CA ILE A 152 -2.53 13.11 -12.41
C ILE A 152 -3.31 14.41 -12.63
N ALA A 153 -3.77 15.07 -11.56
CA ALA A 153 -4.47 16.34 -11.65
C ALA A 153 -3.61 17.44 -12.29
N CYS A 154 -2.34 17.54 -11.92
CA CYS A 154 -1.40 18.49 -12.54
C CYS A 154 -1.22 18.21 -14.04
N ILE A 155 -1.06 16.94 -14.43
CA ILE A 155 -0.94 16.57 -15.85
C ILE A 155 -2.19 16.97 -16.62
N VAL A 156 -3.38 16.71 -16.08
CA VAL A 156 -4.65 17.08 -16.73
C VAL A 156 -4.77 18.59 -16.89
N ILE A 157 -4.38 19.37 -15.88
CA ILE A 157 -4.40 20.84 -15.93
C ILE A 157 -3.45 21.34 -17.03
N ILE A 158 -2.21 20.83 -17.07
CA ILE A 158 -1.22 21.23 -18.08
C ILE A 158 -1.70 20.88 -19.49
N VAL A 159 -2.22 19.66 -19.69
CA VAL A 159 -2.75 19.25 -21.00
C VAL A 159 -3.92 20.14 -21.42
N ARG A 160 -4.78 20.51 -20.49
CA ARG A 160 -5.90 21.40 -20.75
C ARG A 160 -5.45 22.81 -21.13
N GLU A 161 -4.47 23.35 -20.39
CA GLU A 161 -3.90 24.68 -20.66
C GLU A 161 -3.18 24.74 -22.01
N VAL A 162 -2.38 23.74 -22.32
CA VAL A 162 -1.69 23.66 -23.63
C VAL A 162 -2.67 23.47 -24.80
N SER A 163 -3.81 22.84 -24.54
CA SER A 163 -4.86 22.64 -25.57
C SER A 163 -5.81 23.82 -25.69
N ASP A 164 -5.74 24.80 -24.76
CA ASP A 164 -6.53 26.02 -24.84
C ASP A 164 -5.83 27.01 -25.77
N THR A 165 -6.39 27.18 -26.97
CA THR A 165 -5.90 28.12 -27.98
C THR A 165 -6.55 29.50 -27.85
N THR A 166 -7.18 29.83 -26.71
CA THR A 166 -7.84 31.10 -26.49
C THR A 166 -6.82 32.21 -26.32
N VAL A 167 -6.82 33.19 -27.21
CA VAL A 167 -5.95 34.37 -27.17
C VAL A 167 -6.54 35.37 -26.17
N TYR A 168 -5.86 35.60 -25.04
CA TYR A 168 -6.29 36.54 -23.99
C TYR A 168 -5.66 37.91 -24.10
N LEU A 169 -4.47 37.99 -24.68
CA LEU A 169 -3.73 39.26 -24.82
C LEU A 169 -3.34 39.51 -26.27
N THR A 170 -3.30 40.81 -26.64
CA THR A 170 -2.83 41.25 -27.97
C THR A 170 -1.38 40.85 -28.23
N GLU A 171 -0.59 40.61 -27.19
CA GLU A 171 0.82 40.22 -27.26
C GLU A 171 0.99 38.71 -27.64
N ASP A 172 -0.06 37.88 -27.46
CA ASP A 172 -0.04 36.47 -27.79
C ASP A 172 -0.06 36.23 -29.32
N VAL A 173 -0.40 37.28 -30.10
CA VAL A 173 -0.46 37.25 -31.54
C VAL A 173 0.83 37.77 -32.16
N SER A 174 1.91 36.99 -32.04
CA SER A 174 3.18 37.33 -32.69
C SER A 174 3.15 36.99 -34.18
N GLY A 175 3.28 38.00 -35.03
CA GLY A 175 3.42 37.84 -36.49
C GLY A 175 2.21 38.27 -37.33
N VAL A 176 1.13 38.78 -36.73
CA VAL A 176 -0.03 39.34 -37.45
C VAL A 176 -0.22 40.79 -37.06
N THR A 177 -0.43 41.69 -38.03
CA THR A 177 -0.70 43.08 -37.80
C THR A 177 -2.08 43.26 -37.17
N VAL A 178 -2.13 43.65 -35.91
CA VAL A 178 -3.39 43.93 -35.19
C VAL A 178 -3.99 45.22 -35.77
N LEU A 179 -5.11 45.12 -36.44
CA LEU A 179 -5.80 46.22 -37.11
C LEU A 179 -6.66 47.07 -36.16
N GLY A 180 -6.92 46.56 -34.96
CA GLY A 180 -7.68 47.27 -33.94
C GLY A 180 -8.15 46.34 -32.82
N GLU A 181 -8.31 46.91 -31.63
CA GLU A 181 -8.86 46.26 -30.45
C GLU A 181 -10.29 46.79 -30.21
N ILE A 182 -11.25 45.86 -30.02
CA ILE A 182 -12.60 46.25 -29.62
C ILE A 182 -12.65 46.37 -28.11
N PRO A 183 -12.76 47.57 -27.54
CA PRO A 183 -12.76 47.72 -26.09
C PRO A 183 -13.98 47.00 -25.49
N LYS A 184 -13.77 46.40 -24.32
CA LYS A 184 -14.85 45.79 -23.56
C LYS A 184 -15.84 46.85 -23.14
N ILE A 185 -17.04 46.83 -23.69
CA ILE A 185 -18.09 47.74 -23.29
C ILE A 185 -18.62 47.26 -21.94
N GLU A 186 -18.30 47.99 -20.88
CA GLU A 186 -18.95 47.80 -19.59
C GLU A 186 -20.39 48.31 -19.70
N VAL A 187 -21.34 47.38 -19.82
CA VAL A 187 -22.76 47.75 -19.71
C VAL A 187 -23.06 47.93 -18.24
N PRO A 188 -23.44 49.16 -17.78
CA PRO A 188 -23.77 49.36 -16.39
C PRO A 188 -24.90 48.44 -15.95
N GLU A 189 -24.73 47.81 -14.79
CA GLU A 189 -25.73 46.92 -14.21
C GLU A 189 -27.10 47.61 -14.16
N GLY A 190 -28.08 47.02 -14.85
CA GLY A 190 -29.47 47.52 -14.88
C GLY A 190 -30.04 47.76 -16.26
N ARG A 191 -29.25 47.76 -17.32
CA ARG A 191 -29.78 47.99 -18.65
C ARG A 191 -29.64 46.72 -19.53
N TYR A 192 -30.48 45.72 -19.28
CA TYR A 192 -30.64 44.58 -20.19
C TYR A 192 -31.53 44.95 -21.36
N VAL A 193 -30.95 45.22 -22.49
CA VAL A 193 -31.74 45.39 -23.76
C VAL A 193 -32.02 43.98 -24.27
N TYR A 194 -33.24 43.49 -23.98
CA TYR A 194 -33.70 42.22 -24.55
C TYR A 194 -34.22 42.49 -25.97
N TRP A 195 -33.51 42.01 -26.96
CA TRP A 195 -34.00 41.96 -28.34
C TRP A 195 -35.03 40.81 -28.43
N LYS A 196 -36.31 41.13 -28.26
CA LYS A 196 -37.37 40.19 -28.53
C LYS A 196 -37.73 40.34 -30.01
N LEU A 197 -37.28 39.41 -30.83
CA LEU A 197 -37.80 39.23 -32.16
C LEU A 197 -39.28 38.89 -32.04
N THR A 198 -40.16 39.84 -32.23
CA THR A 198 -41.57 39.60 -32.43
C THR A 198 -41.76 39.16 -33.88
N GLU A 199 -42.10 37.91 -34.06
CA GLU A 199 -42.61 37.43 -35.38
C GLU A 199 -43.77 38.30 -35.83
N GLY A 200 -43.63 38.90 -37.00
CA GLY A 200 -44.70 39.31 -37.82
C GLY A 200 -45.10 40.77 -37.83
N ARG A 201 -44.22 41.66 -38.20
CA ARG A 201 -44.53 42.78 -39.10
C ARG A 201 -43.26 43.44 -39.57
N ALA A 202 -42.80 43.09 -40.76
CA ALA A 202 -41.78 43.89 -41.45
C ALA A 202 -42.46 45.17 -42.02
N ASP A 203 -41.77 46.29 -41.90
CA ASP A 203 -42.13 47.48 -42.61
C ASP A 203 -41.92 47.33 -44.12
N ARG A 204 -42.36 48.25 -44.88
CA ARG A 204 -42.39 48.16 -46.36
C ARG A 204 -41.01 47.98 -47.03
N TYR A 205 -39.94 47.94 -46.26
CA TYR A 205 -38.53 47.73 -46.64
C TYR A 205 -37.89 46.47 -46.04
N GLY A 206 -38.69 45.62 -45.37
CA GLY A 206 -38.18 44.31 -44.86
C GLY A 206 -37.37 44.39 -43.58
N ASN A 207 -37.35 45.51 -42.88
CA ASN A 207 -36.64 45.69 -41.63
C ASN A 207 -37.54 45.40 -40.41
N PRO A 208 -37.13 44.61 -39.40
CA PRO A 208 -37.95 44.36 -38.24
C PRO A 208 -38.18 45.59 -37.42
N ALA A 209 -39.45 45.88 -37.06
CA ALA A 209 -39.81 47.04 -36.27
C ALA A 209 -39.24 46.95 -34.86
N VAL A 210 -38.42 47.88 -34.48
CA VAL A 210 -37.84 48.02 -33.13
C VAL A 210 -38.87 48.76 -32.26
N GLN A 211 -39.49 48.04 -31.30
CA GLN A 211 -40.30 48.68 -30.25
C GLN A 211 -39.43 48.95 -29.02
N GLU A 212 -39.16 50.20 -28.77
CA GLU A 212 -38.54 50.67 -27.53
C GLU A 212 -39.59 50.65 -26.39
N LYS A 213 -39.50 49.66 -25.49
CA LYS A 213 -40.34 49.65 -24.30
C LYS A 213 -39.67 50.42 -23.18
N ARG A 214 -40.23 51.56 -22.79
CA ARG A 214 -39.79 52.32 -21.64
C ARG A 214 -39.88 51.50 -20.36
N PRO A 215 -38.88 51.54 -19.43
CA PRO A 215 -38.98 50.84 -18.17
C PRO A 215 -40.11 51.41 -17.32
N PRO A 216 -40.75 50.59 -16.45
CA PRO A 216 -41.76 51.09 -15.53
C PRO A 216 -41.13 52.05 -14.54
N ASP A 217 -41.80 53.20 -14.35
CA ASP A 217 -41.42 54.17 -13.32
C ASP A 217 -41.53 53.48 -11.96
N ASN A 218 -40.44 53.52 -11.20
CA ASN A 218 -40.39 52.98 -9.85
C ASN A 218 -40.86 54.13 -8.92
N PRO A 219 -41.78 53.86 -7.95
CA PRO A 219 -42.27 54.87 -7.00
C PRO A 219 -41.22 55.35 -5.99
#